data_53c04a0cb3c424bec975847389f6b578
#
_entry.id   53c04a0cb3c424bec975847389f6b578
#
_cell.length_a   1.000
_cell.length_b   1.000
_cell.length_c   1.000
_cell.angle_alpha   90.00
_cell.angle_beta   90.00
_cell.angle_gamma   90.00
#
_symmetry.space_group_name_H-M   'P 1'
#
loop_
_entity.id
_entity.type
_entity.pdbx_description
1 polymer ?
#
loop_
_entity_poly.entity_id
_entity_poly.type
_entity_poly.pdbx_seq_one_letter_code
_entity_poly.pdbx_strand_id
1 'polypeptide(L)'
;MRATPEPTCMLAFWLIGFEASPNASGEICVAELFGNAIGPERSHVRVGVKAHHDPRLSTDMDELALELDATDWHTYSAQWTSERIRFFIDDRLIRSVHQRIEYPLQLMVDLFEFPEHPERAPAAYPKIAEVKAVGGHRASA
;
A
#
# COMPACT_ATOMS: atom_id res chain seq x y z
N MET A 1 -2.87 8.17 7.16
CA MET A 1 -2.02 7.26 7.97
C MET A 1 -0.70 7.93 8.23
N ARG A 2 -0.01 7.53 9.29
CA ARG A 2 1.43 7.80 9.48
C ARG A 2 2.16 6.52 9.85
N ALA A 3 3.32 6.31 9.27
CA ALA A 3 4.11 5.11 9.44
C ALA A 3 5.09 5.22 10.62
N THR A 4 5.77 4.12 10.91
CA THR A 4 6.87 4.05 11.86
C THR A 4 8.19 3.94 11.10
N PRO A 5 9.27 4.65 11.49
CA PRO A 5 10.60 4.47 10.92
C PRO A 5 11.32 3.23 11.48
N GLU A 6 10.59 2.34 12.17
CA GLU A 6 11.12 1.10 12.71
C GLU A 6 11.54 0.16 11.57
N PRO A 7 12.85 -0.15 11.43
CA PRO A 7 13.36 -0.85 10.24
C PRO A 7 12.80 -2.25 10.01
N THR A 8 12.28 -2.89 11.05
CA THR A 8 11.69 -4.23 10.96
C THR A 8 10.21 -4.23 10.62
N CYS A 9 9.58 -3.04 10.50
CA CYS A 9 8.15 -2.90 10.28
C CYS A 9 7.81 -2.44 8.87
N MET A 10 6.60 -2.79 8.43
CA MET A 10 5.96 -2.26 7.24
C MET A 10 4.50 -1.94 7.56
N LEU A 11 4.10 -0.68 7.38
CA LEU A 11 2.69 -0.30 7.35
C LEU A 11 2.17 -0.49 5.93
N ALA A 12 1.09 -1.25 5.77
CA ALA A 12 0.46 -1.51 4.49
C ALA A 12 -1.01 -1.09 4.46
N PHE A 13 -1.41 -0.46 3.35
CA PHE A 13 -2.81 -0.23 2.98
C PHE A 13 -3.04 -0.83 1.58
N TRP A 14 -3.96 -1.80 1.49
CA TRP A 14 -4.13 -2.59 0.29
C TRP A 14 -5.56 -3.13 0.16
N LEU A 15 -5.91 -3.58 -1.03
CA LEU A 15 -7.18 -4.23 -1.32
C LEU A 15 -6.89 -5.55 -2.03
N ILE A 16 -7.52 -6.64 -1.60
CA ILE A 16 -7.34 -7.97 -2.18
C ILE A 16 -8.66 -8.61 -2.56
N GLY A 17 -8.67 -9.39 -3.63
CA GLY A 17 -9.83 -10.18 -4.02
C GLY A 17 -10.21 -11.20 -2.93
N PHE A 18 -11.50 -11.51 -2.83
CA PHE A 18 -12.01 -12.49 -1.83
C PHE A 18 -11.58 -13.93 -2.10
N GLU A 19 -10.85 -14.18 -3.19
CA GLU A 19 -10.39 -15.52 -3.59
C GLU A 19 -11.53 -16.56 -3.68
N ALA A 20 -12.75 -16.11 -3.93
CA ALA A 20 -13.88 -16.99 -4.19
C ALA A 20 -13.63 -17.90 -5.42
N SER A 21 -12.69 -17.51 -6.26
CA SER A 21 -12.03 -18.32 -7.28
C SER A 21 -10.58 -17.89 -7.42
N PRO A 22 -9.66 -18.75 -7.94
CA PRO A 22 -8.28 -18.37 -8.19
C PRO A 22 -8.14 -17.11 -9.07
N ASN A 23 -9.10 -16.90 -9.96
CA ASN A 23 -9.14 -15.74 -10.86
C ASN A 23 -9.61 -14.44 -10.20
N ALA A 24 -9.87 -14.43 -8.90
CA ALA A 24 -10.30 -13.25 -8.14
C ALA A 24 -9.33 -12.98 -6.98
N SER A 25 -8.04 -13.10 -7.24
CA SER A 25 -6.95 -12.98 -6.25
C SER A 25 -6.09 -11.73 -6.42
N GLY A 26 -6.39 -10.86 -7.38
CA GLY A 26 -5.61 -9.65 -7.62
C GLY A 26 -5.62 -8.69 -6.42
N GLU A 27 -4.55 -7.95 -6.26
CA GLU A 27 -4.32 -7.02 -5.16
C GLU A 27 -3.98 -5.63 -5.69
N ILE A 28 -4.55 -4.60 -5.07
CA ILE A 28 -4.16 -3.20 -5.25
C ILE A 28 -3.38 -2.78 -4.01
N CYS A 29 -2.07 -2.61 -4.13
CA CYS A 29 -1.23 -2.04 -3.07
C CYS A 29 -1.33 -0.52 -3.12
N VAL A 30 -2.13 0.07 -2.23
CA VAL A 30 -2.31 1.53 -2.18
C VAL A 30 -1.09 2.20 -1.58
N ALA A 31 -0.50 1.62 -0.56
CA ALA A 31 0.79 2.02 0.00
C ALA A 31 1.41 0.88 0.83
N GLU A 32 2.66 0.56 0.57
CA GLU A 32 3.52 -0.22 1.46
C GLU A 32 4.69 0.68 1.88
N LEU A 33 4.81 0.89 3.19
CA LEU A 33 5.73 1.83 3.83
C LEU A 33 6.68 1.04 4.74
N PHE A 34 7.86 0.70 4.22
CA PHE A 34 8.89 -0.03 4.97
C PHE A 34 9.66 0.94 5.85
N GLY A 35 9.72 0.69 7.15
CA GLY A 35 10.36 1.58 8.13
C GLY A 35 11.84 1.87 7.84
N ASN A 36 12.56 0.93 7.22
CA ASN A 36 13.94 1.13 6.81
C ASN A 36 14.14 2.07 5.61
N ALA A 37 13.05 2.43 4.94
CA ALA A 37 13.04 3.29 3.76
C ALA A 37 12.29 4.62 4.03
N ILE A 38 12.05 4.93 5.31
CA ILE A 38 11.38 6.15 5.77
C ILE A 38 12.41 7.11 6.37
N GLY A 39 12.40 8.34 5.93
CA GLY A 39 13.23 9.41 6.44
C GLY A 39 12.55 10.77 6.41
N PRO A 40 13.07 11.76 7.15
CA PRO A 40 12.42 13.05 7.34
C PRO A 40 12.33 13.91 6.06
N GLU A 41 13.25 13.73 5.13
CA GLU A 41 13.26 14.49 3.86
C GLU A 41 12.72 13.67 2.69
N ARG A 42 12.79 12.34 2.80
CA ARG A 42 12.40 11.42 1.74
C ARG A 42 11.97 10.09 2.31
N SER A 43 10.84 9.61 1.81
CA SER A 43 10.36 8.26 2.09
C SER A 43 10.12 7.50 0.78
N HIS A 44 10.33 6.18 0.82
CA HIS A 44 9.99 5.30 -0.27
C HIS A 44 8.62 4.67 -0.03
N VAL A 45 7.79 4.70 -1.06
CA VAL A 45 6.43 4.14 -1.01
C VAL A 45 6.29 3.14 -2.15
N ARG A 46 5.94 1.91 -1.84
CA ARG A 46 5.61 0.92 -2.87
C ARG A 46 4.12 0.97 -3.16
N VAL A 47 3.78 1.04 -4.45
CA VAL A 47 2.41 1.08 -4.95
C VAL A 47 2.27 0.25 -6.21
N GLY A 48 1.09 -0.30 -6.47
CA GLY A 48 0.84 -1.00 -7.71
C GLY A 48 -0.18 -2.12 -7.60
N VAL A 49 -0.06 -3.10 -8.47
CA VAL A 49 -0.93 -4.26 -8.59
C VAL A 49 -0.11 -5.53 -8.47
N LYS A 50 -0.60 -6.51 -7.70
CA LYS A 50 -0.08 -7.87 -7.68
C LYS A 50 -1.13 -8.82 -8.28
N ALA A 51 -0.71 -9.60 -9.26
CA ALA A 51 -1.58 -10.55 -9.96
C ALA A 51 -1.97 -11.75 -9.11
N HIS A 52 -1.07 -12.19 -8.20
CA HIS A 52 -1.17 -13.47 -7.51
C HIS A 52 -1.52 -14.61 -8.49
N HIS A 53 -2.73 -15.15 -8.44
CA HIS A 53 -3.19 -16.24 -9.30
C HIS A 53 -4.19 -15.79 -10.38
N ASP A 54 -4.48 -14.49 -10.51
CA ASP A 54 -5.38 -13.98 -11.55
C ASP A 54 -4.65 -13.87 -12.90
N PRO A 55 -4.96 -14.73 -13.89
CA PRO A 55 -4.26 -14.76 -15.16
C PRO A 55 -4.55 -13.55 -16.06
N ARG A 56 -5.52 -12.71 -15.69
CA ARG A 56 -5.87 -11.47 -16.43
C ARG A 56 -5.02 -10.29 -16.00
N LEU A 57 -4.27 -10.43 -14.91
CA LEU A 57 -3.43 -9.40 -14.36
C LEU A 57 -1.95 -9.73 -14.56
N SER A 58 -1.13 -8.72 -14.51
CA SER A 58 0.32 -8.83 -14.34
C SER A 58 0.75 -8.08 -13.08
N THR A 59 1.73 -8.61 -12.37
CA THR A 59 2.31 -7.88 -11.25
C THR A 59 3.07 -6.67 -11.78
N ASP A 60 2.62 -5.49 -11.37
CA ASP A 60 3.14 -4.18 -11.78
C ASP A 60 3.28 -3.31 -10.53
N MET A 61 4.37 -3.54 -9.80
CA MET A 61 4.73 -2.83 -8.57
C MET A 61 5.90 -1.88 -8.84
N ASP A 62 5.88 -0.73 -8.16
CA ASP A 62 6.95 0.26 -8.22
C ASP A 62 7.25 0.80 -6.83
N GLU A 63 8.51 1.17 -6.62
CA GLU A 63 8.97 1.85 -5.42
C GLU A 63 9.35 3.29 -5.76
N LEU A 64 8.58 4.22 -5.25
CA LEU A 64 8.71 5.64 -5.53
C LEU A 64 9.43 6.34 -4.38
N ALA A 65 10.54 7.02 -4.67
CA ALA A 65 11.21 7.91 -3.74
C ALA A 65 10.53 9.28 -3.78
N LEU A 66 9.86 9.66 -2.71
CA LEU A 66 9.06 10.87 -2.62
C LEU A 66 9.62 11.82 -1.55
N GLU A 67 9.59 13.12 -1.83
CA GLU A 67 9.99 14.17 -0.88
C GLU A 67 8.87 14.41 0.14
N LEU A 68 8.75 13.47 1.08
CA LEU A 68 7.83 13.53 2.20
C LEU A 68 8.37 12.72 3.39
N ASP A 69 7.96 13.08 4.59
CA ASP A 69 8.19 12.30 5.81
C ASP A 69 6.96 11.43 6.10
N ALA A 70 7.04 10.13 5.82
CA ALA A 70 5.91 9.23 6.04
C ALA A 70 5.58 9.01 7.53
N THR A 71 6.38 9.55 8.48
CA THR A 71 6.04 9.59 9.91
C THR A 71 5.07 10.73 10.24
N ASP A 72 4.85 11.66 9.31
CA ASP A 72 3.81 12.65 9.37
C ASP A 72 2.46 12.09 8.85
N TRP A 73 1.39 12.85 9.06
CA TRP A 73 0.06 12.46 8.61
C TRP A 73 -0.12 12.73 7.12
N HIS A 74 -0.30 11.67 6.34
CA HIS A 74 -0.63 11.72 4.92
C HIS A 74 -1.91 10.96 4.60
N THR A 75 -2.58 11.37 3.52
CA THR A 75 -3.70 10.66 2.92
C THR A 75 -3.19 9.80 1.77
N TYR A 76 -3.29 8.49 1.89
CA TYR A 76 -2.98 7.54 0.82
C TYR A 76 -4.29 7.07 0.20
N SER A 77 -4.41 7.11 -1.11
CA SER A 77 -5.64 6.68 -1.77
C SER A 77 -5.40 6.07 -3.15
N ALA A 78 -6.35 5.24 -3.58
CA ALA A 78 -6.41 4.73 -4.93
C ALA A 78 -7.78 5.01 -5.53
N GLN A 79 -7.78 5.51 -6.76
CA GLN A 79 -8.97 5.56 -7.61
C GLN A 79 -8.92 4.35 -8.55
N TRP A 80 -9.89 3.50 -8.43
CA TRP A 80 -10.00 2.27 -9.18
C TRP A 80 -11.21 2.33 -10.10
N THR A 81 -10.97 2.17 -11.40
CA THR A 81 -11.99 2.21 -12.47
C THR A 81 -11.89 0.96 -13.34
N SER A 82 -12.78 0.82 -14.31
CA SER A 82 -12.75 -0.26 -15.30
C SER A 82 -11.57 -0.18 -16.29
N GLU A 83 -10.80 0.90 -16.28
CA GLU A 83 -9.73 1.11 -17.26
C GLU A 83 -8.35 1.13 -16.61
N ARG A 84 -8.26 1.70 -15.40
CA ARG A 84 -6.99 1.98 -14.74
C ARG A 84 -7.15 2.13 -13.24
N ILE A 85 -6.04 2.01 -12.55
CA ILE A 85 -5.89 2.28 -11.13
C ILE A 85 -4.90 3.45 -10.98
N ARG A 86 -5.31 4.49 -10.26
CA ARG A 86 -4.49 5.67 -9.99
C ARG A 86 -4.20 5.75 -8.50
N PHE A 87 -2.97 6.04 -8.15
CA PHE A 87 -2.50 6.13 -6.77
C PHE A 87 -2.16 7.57 -6.43
N PHE A 88 -2.57 8.00 -5.24
CA PHE A 88 -2.41 9.39 -4.79
C PHE A 88 -1.86 9.42 -3.36
N ILE A 89 -1.07 10.46 -3.07
CA ILE A 89 -0.71 10.87 -1.72
C ILE A 89 -1.06 12.37 -1.62
N ASP A 90 -1.83 12.73 -0.60
CA ASP A 90 -2.33 14.11 -0.36
C ASP A 90 -2.94 14.73 -1.63
N ASP A 91 -3.81 13.96 -2.30
CA ASP A 91 -4.47 14.30 -3.57
C ASP A 91 -3.55 14.48 -4.79
N ARG A 92 -2.23 14.32 -4.62
CA ARG A 92 -1.27 14.34 -5.72
C ARG A 92 -1.19 12.96 -6.36
N LEU A 93 -1.43 12.88 -7.67
CA LEU A 93 -1.22 11.66 -8.46
C LEU A 93 0.26 11.27 -8.46
N ILE A 94 0.57 10.07 -7.99
CA ILE A 94 1.95 9.54 -7.94
C ILE A 94 2.18 8.41 -8.96
N ARG A 95 1.12 7.67 -9.32
CA ARG A 95 1.21 6.57 -10.29
C ARG A 95 -0.13 6.27 -10.96
N SER A 96 -0.08 5.68 -12.16
CA SER A 96 -1.24 5.11 -12.86
C SER A 96 -0.86 3.78 -13.48
N VAL A 97 -1.67 2.75 -13.22
CA VAL A 97 -1.51 1.39 -13.76
C VAL A 97 -2.71 1.07 -14.65
N HIS A 98 -2.46 0.64 -15.88
CA HIS A 98 -3.51 0.28 -16.85
C HIS A 98 -3.85 -1.20 -16.73
N GLN A 99 -4.57 -1.55 -15.67
CA GLN A 99 -5.09 -2.89 -15.43
C GLN A 99 -6.53 -2.81 -14.91
N ARG A 100 -7.28 -3.89 -15.10
CA ARG A 100 -8.70 -3.97 -14.81
C ARG A 100 -8.98 -5.06 -13.80
N ILE A 101 -9.55 -4.68 -12.66
CA ILE A 101 -10.05 -5.59 -11.64
C ILE A 101 -11.56 -5.37 -11.52
N GLU A 102 -12.37 -6.38 -11.81
CA GLU A 102 -13.84 -6.27 -11.93
C GLU A 102 -14.59 -7.06 -10.86
N TYR A 103 -13.93 -7.52 -9.85
CA TYR A 103 -14.51 -8.26 -8.73
C TYR A 103 -14.37 -7.47 -7.42
N PRO A 104 -15.19 -7.79 -6.42
CA PRO A 104 -15.10 -7.16 -5.11
C PRO A 104 -13.73 -7.38 -4.48
N LEU A 105 -13.21 -6.35 -3.84
CA LEU A 105 -11.97 -6.39 -3.08
C LEU A 105 -12.25 -6.14 -1.60
N GLN A 106 -11.54 -6.86 -0.76
CA GLN A 106 -11.48 -6.62 0.69
C GLN A 106 -10.41 -5.57 0.99
N LEU A 107 -10.77 -4.57 1.77
CA LEU A 107 -9.85 -3.54 2.23
C LEU A 107 -9.11 -4.06 3.46
N MET A 108 -7.79 -3.88 3.46
CA MET A 108 -6.87 -4.30 4.50
C MET A 108 -5.96 -3.13 4.92
N VAL A 109 -5.69 -3.05 6.22
CA VAL A 109 -4.64 -2.18 6.78
C VAL A 109 -3.91 -2.97 7.84
N ASP A 110 -2.60 -3.12 7.69
CA ASP A 110 -1.78 -3.98 8.52
C ASP A 110 -0.47 -3.31 8.89
N LEU A 111 0.01 -3.58 10.10
CA LEU A 111 1.37 -3.33 10.51
C LEU A 111 2.08 -4.68 10.63
N PHE A 112 2.92 -4.98 9.64
CA PHE A 112 3.76 -6.18 9.63
C PHE A 112 5.05 -5.94 10.42
N GLU A 113 5.52 -6.98 11.08
CA GLU A 113 6.86 -7.06 11.64
C GLU A 113 7.62 -8.21 10.98
N PHE A 114 8.84 -7.95 10.55
CA PHE A 114 9.75 -8.93 9.95
C PHE A 114 10.94 -9.18 10.88
N PRO A 115 10.81 -10.07 11.88
CA PRO A 115 11.83 -10.29 12.91
C PRO A 115 13.10 -10.97 12.36
N GLU A 116 13.03 -11.55 11.18
CA GLU A 116 14.07 -12.41 10.62
C GLU A 116 15.22 -11.69 9.88
N HIS A 117 15.29 -10.37 10.00
CA HIS A 117 16.45 -9.64 9.52
C HIS A 117 17.49 -9.50 10.65
N PRO A 118 18.45 -10.45 10.76
CA PRO A 118 19.42 -10.49 11.88
C PRO A 118 20.36 -9.29 11.94
N GLU A 119 20.37 -8.48 10.91
CA GLU A 119 21.18 -7.27 10.80
C GLU A 119 20.57 -6.07 11.55
N ARG A 120 19.36 -6.21 12.06
CA ARG A 120 18.61 -5.13 12.71
C ARG A 120 18.27 -5.55 14.11
N ALA A 121 18.88 -4.88 15.08
CA ALA A 121 18.50 -5.06 16.48
C ALA A 121 16.99 -4.78 16.60
N PRO A 122 16.21 -5.68 17.22
CA PRO A 122 14.80 -5.41 17.43
C PRO A 122 14.65 -4.13 18.27
N ALA A 123 13.91 -3.17 17.77
CA ALA A 123 13.60 -1.99 18.56
C ALA A 123 12.72 -2.37 19.75
N ALA A 124 12.79 -1.55 20.79
CA ALA A 124 11.95 -1.72 21.95
C ALA A 124 10.46 -1.56 21.56
N TYR A 125 9.60 -2.36 22.18
CA TYR A 125 8.15 -2.16 22.10
C TYR A 125 7.71 -0.93 22.90
N PRO A 126 6.59 -0.27 22.51
CA PRO A 126 5.70 -0.62 21.40
C PRO A 126 6.18 -0.07 20.04
N LYS A 127 5.88 -0.83 18.97
CA LYS A 127 6.01 -0.37 17.57
C LYS A 127 4.67 0.19 17.14
N ILE A 128 4.63 1.45 16.73
CA ILE A 128 3.36 2.16 16.52
C ILE A 128 3.37 2.78 15.12
N ALA A 129 2.34 2.42 14.35
CA ALA A 129 1.86 3.19 13.22
C ALA A 129 0.42 3.62 13.52
N GLU A 130 -0.06 4.69 12.90
CA GLU A 130 -1.36 5.23 13.25
C GLU A 130 -2.24 5.44 12.00
N VAL A 131 -3.52 5.12 12.16
CA VAL A 131 -4.55 5.32 11.13
C VAL A 131 -5.69 6.11 11.72
N LYS A 132 -6.03 7.26 11.15
CA LYS A 132 -7.16 8.10 11.62
C LYS A 132 -8.48 7.64 11.04
N ALA A 133 -8.49 7.33 9.74
CA ALA A 133 -9.69 6.91 9.05
C ALA A 133 -9.33 6.05 7.83
N VAL A 134 -10.17 5.09 7.55
CA VAL A 134 -10.11 4.26 6.34
C VAL A 134 -11.51 4.20 5.77
N GLY A 135 -11.64 4.30 4.46
CA GLY A 135 -12.93 4.20 3.81
C GLY A 135 -12.83 4.24 2.30
N GLY A 136 -13.95 3.97 1.67
CA GLY A 136 -14.09 4.04 0.22
C GLY A 136 -15.50 4.46 -0.14
N HIS A 137 -15.64 5.04 -1.31
CA HIS A 137 -16.94 5.35 -1.91
C HIS A 137 -16.90 5.05 -3.40
N ARG A 138 -18.05 4.69 -3.95
CA ARG A 138 -18.17 4.54 -5.38
C ARG A 138 -18.23 5.93 -6.02
N ALA A 139 -17.30 6.20 -6.94
CA ALA A 139 -17.42 7.42 -7.75
C ALA A 139 -18.74 7.35 -8.53
N SER A 140 -19.55 8.41 -8.45
CA SER A 140 -20.67 8.59 -9.34
C SER A 140 -20.17 8.69 -10.78
N ALA A 141 -20.81 7.95 -11.66
CA ALA A 141 -20.54 7.98 -13.11
C ALA A 141 -20.84 9.35 -13.70
#